data_cceca5854311b1b48c7fb64f774587c4
#
_entry.id   cceca5854311b1b48c7fb64f774587c4
#
_cell.length_a   1.000
_cell.length_b   1.000
_cell.length_c   1.000
_cell.angle_alpha   90.00
_cell.angle_beta   90.00
_cell.angle_gamma   90.00
#
_symmetry.space_group_name_H-M   'P 1'
#
loop_
_entity.id
_entity.type
_entity.pdbx_description
1 polymer ?
#
loop_
_entity_poly.entity_id
_entity_poly.type
_entity_poly.pdbx_seq_one_letter_code
_entity_poly.pdbx_strand_id
1 'polypeptide(L)'
;MQMQEVIEKLKDILASEGKRDLKTKDIAKELGINPDTFNSMKFRNSIPYPQILNFLNERNININYFFYGVSPKDQLECENKYKILKLYKTNASLGGGGINDLIDCSELIVDEKLLNFFGSKECEFITCYGESMEPLIKDGSIC
;
A
#
# COMPACT_ATOMS: atom_id res chain seq x y z
N MET A 1 -10.69 13.59 -14.42
CA MET A 1 -9.51 12.90 -15.01
C MET A 1 -9.64 12.94 -16.52
N GLN A 2 -8.59 13.30 -17.24
CA GLN A 2 -8.55 13.30 -18.71
C GLN A 2 -7.88 12.02 -19.23
N MET A 3 -8.16 11.67 -20.49
CA MET A 3 -7.60 10.47 -21.12
C MET A 3 -6.05 10.47 -21.12
N GLN A 4 -5.43 11.64 -21.23
CA GLN A 4 -3.96 11.77 -21.20
C GLN A 4 -3.39 11.37 -19.82
N GLU A 5 -4.02 11.81 -18.74
CA GLU A 5 -3.63 11.45 -17.36
C GLU A 5 -3.76 9.93 -17.12
N VAL A 6 -4.83 9.33 -17.66
CA VAL A 6 -5.01 7.88 -17.61
C VAL A 6 -3.87 7.14 -18.32
N ILE A 7 -3.49 7.61 -19.51
CA ILE A 7 -2.38 7.03 -20.29
C ILE A 7 -1.06 7.11 -19.51
N GLU A 8 -0.78 8.23 -18.86
CA GLU A 8 0.44 8.41 -18.07
C GLU A 8 0.46 7.45 -16.87
N LYS A 9 -0.63 7.38 -16.11
CA LYS A 9 -0.72 6.42 -14.99
C LYS A 9 -0.59 4.96 -15.43
N LEU A 10 -1.17 4.59 -16.58
CA LEU A 10 -1.00 3.24 -17.13
C LEU A 10 0.45 2.96 -17.54
N LYS A 11 1.16 3.97 -18.07
CA LYS A 11 2.59 3.86 -18.37
C LYS A 11 3.42 3.64 -17.11
N ASP A 12 3.13 4.39 -16.04
CA ASP A 12 3.85 4.27 -14.77
C ASP A 12 3.68 2.87 -14.16
N ILE A 13 2.47 2.32 -14.21
CA ILE A 13 2.22 0.95 -13.79
C ILE A 13 3.03 -0.05 -14.61
N LEU A 14 2.96 0.04 -15.93
CA LEU A 14 3.68 -0.87 -16.83
C LEU A 14 5.21 -0.70 -16.72
N ALA A 15 5.68 0.52 -16.45
CA ALA A 15 7.09 0.78 -16.19
C ALA A 15 7.56 0.12 -14.89
N SER A 16 6.74 0.11 -13.85
CA SER A 16 7.03 -0.61 -12.60
C SER A 16 7.09 -2.13 -12.78
N GLU A 17 6.40 -2.66 -13.79
CA GLU A 17 6.48 -4.07 -14.24
C GLU A 17 7.73 -4.35 -15.13
N GLY A 18 8.60 -3.36 -15.34
CA GLY A 18 9.83 -3.50 -16.13
C GLY A 18 9.67 -3.24 -17.63
N LYS A 19 8.50 -2.82 -18.10
CA LYS A 19 8.26 -2.46 -19.49
C LYS A 19 8.71 -1.01 -19.73
N ARG A 20 9.72 -0.81 -20.61
CA ARG A 20 10.28 0.51 -20.92
C ARG A 20 9.86 0.97 -22.33
N ASP A 21 9.97 2.26 -22.59
CA ASP A 21 9.69 2.91 -23.90
C ASP A 21 8.29 2.63 -24.46
N LEU A 22 7.29 2.62 -23.59
CA LEU A 22 5.90 2.31 -23.95
C LEU A 22 5.28 3.40 -24.82
N LYS A 23 4.87 3.01 -26.00
CA LYS A 23 4.07 3.84 -26.91
C LYS A 23 2.57 3.64 -26.63
N THR A 24 1.76 4.59 -27.06
CA THR A 24 0.30 4.52 -26.93
C THR A 24 -0.31 3.21 -27.49
N LYS A 25 0.27 2.68 -28.55
CA LYS A 25 -0.15 1.40 -29.15
C LYS A 25 0.10 0.19 -28.23
N ASP A 26 1.12 0.26 -27.41
CA ASP A 26 1.45 -0.85 -26.49
C ASP A 26 0.47 -0.85 -25.31
N ILE A 27 0.08 0.33 -24.83
CA ILE A 27 -0.99 0.47 -23.85
C ILE A 27 -2.33 -0.05 -24.39
N ALA A 28 -2.67 0.28 -25.63
CA ALA A 28 -3.88 -0.21 -26.28
C ALA A 28 -3.93 -1.75 -26.29
N LYS A 29 -2.81 -2.40 -26.62
CA LYS A 29 -2.67 -3.86 -26.59
C LYS A 29 -2.86 -4.45 -25.19
N GLU A 30 -2.25 -3.81 -24.17
CA GLU A 30 -2.40 -4.26 -22.78
C GLU A 30 -3.85 -4.15 -22.28
N LEU A 31 -4.59 -3.19 -22.79
CA LEU A 31 -6.03 -3.04 -22.51
C LEU A 31 -6.92 -3.91 -23.39
N GLY A 32 -6.36 -4.69 -24.34
CA GLY A 32 -7.13 -5.46 -25.29
C GLY A 32 -7.94 -4.61 -26.29
N ILE A 33 -7.48 -3.36 -26.56
CA ILE A 33 -8.15 -2.42 -27.45
C ILE A 33 -7.35 -2.32 -28.75
N ASN A 34 -8.07 -2.25 -29.89
CA ASN A 34 -7.43 -1.96 -31.17
C ASN A 34 -6.72 -0.59 -31.10
N PRO A 35 -5.43 -0.47 -31.55
CA PRO A 35 -4.67 0.77 -31.45
C PRO A 35 -5.33 1.98 -32.15
N ASP A 36 -5.99 1.78 -33.28
CA ASP A 36 -6.66 2.88 -33.99
C ASP A 36 -7.89 3.37 -33.24
N THR A 37 -8.65 2.41 -32.66
CA THR A 37 -9.77 2.73 -31.79
C THR A 37 -9.30 3.51 -30.54
N PHE A 38 -8.20 3.06 -29.94
CA PHE A 38 -7.62 3.73 -28.76
C PHE A 38 -7.12 5.14 -29.08
N ASN A 39 -6.50 5.35 -30.24
CA ASN A 39 -6.12 6.69 -30.70
C ASN A 39 -7.34 7.59 -30.92
N SER A 40 -8.42 7.05 -31.48
CA SER A 40 -9.68 7.79 -31.64
C SER A 40 -10.29 8.18 -30.30
N MET A 41 -10.25 7.28 -29.30
CA MET A 41 -10.68 7.55 -27.93
C MET A 41 -9.84 8.64 -27.28
N LYS A 42 -8.51 8.57 -27.44
CA LYS A 42 -7.59 9.61 -26.96
C LYS A 42 -7.94 10.98 -27.54
N PHE A 43 -8.16 11.07 -28.85
CA PHE A 43 -8.52 12.32 -29.52
C PHE A 43 -9.86 12.90 -29.00
N ARG A 44 -10.83 12.04 -28.73
CA ARG A 44 -12.16 12.43 -28.20
C ARG A 44 -12.17 12.61 -26.68
N ASN A 45 -11.06 12.41 -26.00
CA ASN A 45 -10.95 12.37 -24.53
C ASN A 45 -11.94 11.37 -23.89
N SER A 46 -12.19 10.23 -24.57
CA SER A 46 -13.09 9.18 -24.12
C SER A 46 -12.32 8.08 -23.40
N ILE A 47 -12.63 7.86 -22.13
CA ILE A 47 -11.93 6.90 -21.28
C ILE A 47 -12.61 5.52 -21.39
N PRO A 48 -11.87 4.44 -21.75
CA PRO A 48 -12.41 3.08 -21.82
C PRO A 48 -12.47 2.42 -20.43
N TYR A 49 -13.39 2.86 -19.59
CA TYR A 49 -13.52 2.41 -18.20
C TYR A 49 -13.56 0.89 -18.02
N PRO A 50 -14.35 0.11 -18.80
CA PRO A 50 -14.43 -1.34 -18.60
C PRO A 50 -13.06 -2.03 -18.77
N GLN A 51 -12.30 -1.63 -19.77
CA GLN A 51 -10.98 -2.22 -20.05
C GLN A 51 -9.96 -1.82 -18.99
N ILE A 52 -10.02 -0.57 -18.52
CA ILE A 52 -9.15 -0.10 -17.44
C ILE A 52 -9.48 -0.82 -16.13
N LEU A 53 -10.75 -1.00 -15.79
CA LEU A 53 -11.15 -1.71 -14.58
C LEU A 53 -10.68 -3.16 -14.59
N ASN A 54 -10.79 -3.85 -15.73
CA ASN A 54 -10.27 -5.22 -15.89
C ASN A 54 -8.76 -5.24 -15.73
N PHE A 55 -8.03 -4.32 -16.37
CA PHE A 55 -6.58 -4.18 -16.26
C PHE A 55 -6.10 -3.98 -14.81
N LEU A 56 -6.80 -3.11 -14.05
CA LEU A 56 -6.50 -2.86 -12.65
C LEU A 56 -6.81 -4.07 -11.76
N ASN A 57 -7.95 -4.74 -12.01
CA ASN A 57 -8.37 -5.92 -11.27
C ASN A 57 -7.39 -7.08 -11.45
N GLU A 58 -6.94 -7.37 -12.67
CA GLU A 58 -5.94 -8.42 -12.96
C GLU A 58 -4.61 -8.21 -12.21
N ARG A 59 -4.29 -6.96 -11.88
CA ARG A 59 -3.05 -6.56 -11.19
C ARG A 59 -3.24 -6.26 -9.72
N ASN A 60 -4.44 -6.47 -9.16
CA ASN A 60 -4.80 -6.12 -7.78
C ASN A 60 -4.51 -4.65 -7.42
N ILE A 61 -4.67 -3.74 -8.39
CA ILE A 61 -4.48 -2.31 -8.18
C ILE A 61 -5.78 -1.68 -7.70
N ASN A 62 -5.71 -0.95 -6.58
CA ASN A 62 -6.88 -0.28 -6.02
C ASN A 62 -7.41 0.80 -6.97
N ILE A 63 -8.70 0.71 -7.31
CA ILE A 63 -9.39 1.64 -8.22
C ILE A 63 -9.37 3.07 -7.69
N ASN A 64 -9.57 3.26 -6.38
CA ASN A 64 -9.55 4.58 -5.76
C ASN A 64 -8.16 5.19 -5.80
N TYR A 65 -7.12 4.39 -5.61
CA TYR A 65 -5.74 4.83 -5.79
C TYR A 65 -5.49 5.29 -7.23
N PHE A 66 -5.92 4.50 -8.21
CA PHE A 66 -5.71 4.83 -9.62
C PHE A 66 -6.44 6.11 -10.04
N PHE A 67 -7.73 6.24 -9.73
CA PHE A 67 -8.54 7.36 -10.20
C PHE A 67 -8.40 8.62 -9.35
N TYR A 68 -8.28 8.48 -8.03
CA TYR A 68 -8.34 9.60 -7.08
C TYR A 68 -7.05 9.82 -6.31
N GLY A 69 -6.09 8.93 -6.40
CA GLY A 69 -4.83 9.00 -5.64
C GLY A 69 -4.99 8.62 -4.17
N VAL A 70 -6.16 8.10 -3.78
CA VAL A 70 -6.44 7.72 -2.39
C VAL A 70 -5.85 6.35 -2.11
N SER A 71 -4.86 6.28 -1.23
CA SER A 71 -4.25 5.01 -0.86
C SER A 71 -5.21 4.16 -0.01
N PRO A 72 -5.07 2.82 0.00
CA PRO A 72 -5.82 1.97 0.92
C PRO A 72 -5.63 2.37 2.39
N LYS A 73 -4.46 2.87 2.74
CA LYS A 73 -4.12 3.41 4.06
C LYS A 73 -4.98 4.62 4.42
N ASP A 74 -5.05 5.61 3.51
CA ASP A 74 -5.87 6.81 3.73
C ASP A 74 -7.36 6.47 3.87
N GLN A 75 -7.82 5.44 3.16
CA GLN A 75 -9.21 4.97 3.28
C GLN A 75 -9.50 4.37 4.66
N LEU A 76 -8.59 3.57 5.19
CA LEU A 76 -8.73 2.99 6.54
C LEU A 76 -8.75 4.06 7.63
N GLU A 77 -7.91 5.09 7.49
CA GLU A 77 -7.88 6.22 8.41
C GLU A 77 -9.15 7.08 8.34
N CYS A 78 -9.71 7.30 7.14
CA CYS A 78 -10.94 8.08 6.96
C CYS A 78 -12.18 7.44 7.61
N GLU A 79 -12.21 6.12 7.75
CA GLU A 79 -13.34 5.41 8.39
C GLU A 79 -13.36 5.53 9.92
N ASN A 80 -12.33 6.11 10.56
CA ASN A 80 -12.15 6.21 12.01
C ASN A 80 -12.35 4.89 12.78
N LYS A 81 -12.21 3.76 12.08
CA LYS A 81 -12.34 2.42 12.68
C LYS A 81 -11.00 1.78 12.96
N TYR A 82 -9.97 2.20 12.23
CA TYR A 82 -8.64 1.63 12.28
C TYR A 82 -7.61 2.71 12.56
N LYS A 83 -6.62 2.34 13.34
CA LYS A 83 -5.41 3.15 13.54
C LYS A 83 -4.20 2.42 12.99
N ILE A 84 -3.31 3.19 12.40
CA ILE A 84 -2.02 2.68 11.94
C ILE A 84 -1.01 3.02 13.01
N LEU A 85 -0.45 1.99 13.63
CA LEU A 85 0.51 2.10 14.71
C LEU A 85 1.87 1.57 14.26
N LYS A 86 2.91 2.03 14.91
CA LYS A 86 4.27 1.53 14.64
C LYS A 86 4.52 0.27 15.46
N LEU A 87 5.04 -0.75 14.78
CA LEU A 87 5.56 -1.96 15.39
C LEU A 87 7.09 -1.96 15.23
N TYR A 88 7.78 -1.77 16.34
CA TYR A 88 9.23 -1.78 16.39
C TYR A 88 9.75 -3.21 16.58
N LYS A 89 10.59 -3.65 15.66
CA LYS A 89 11.34 -4.91 15.77
C LYS A 89 12.69 -4.59 16.36
N THR A 90 12.76 -4.49 17.67
CA THR A 90 14.01 -4.26 18.36
C THR A 90 14.49 -5.56 18.98
N ASN A 91 15.76 -5.88 18.79
CA ASN A 91 16.45 -6.80 19.70
C ASN A 91 16.67 -6.06 21.01
N ALA A 92 15.65 -6.00 21.86
CA ALA A 92 15.76 -5.44 23.19
C ALA A 92 16.61 -6.37 24.07
N SER A 93 17.92 -6.37 23.84
CA SER A 93 18.88 -6.95 24.76
C SER A 93 19.02 -5.98 25.95
N LEU A 94 18.28 -6.22 27.00
CA LEU A 94 18.43 -5.56 28.31
C LEU A 94 19.76 -5.99 28.97
N GLY A 95 20.88 -5.54 28.43
CA GLY A 95 22.17 -5.85 29.07
C GLY A 95 23.37 -5.74 28.12
N GLY A 96 23.77 -4.51 27.82
CA GLY A 96 25.00 -4.26 27.08
C GLY A 96 24.80 -3.21 26.00
N GLY A 97 25.07 -1.96 26.33
CA GLY A 97 24.85 -0.77 25.52
C GLY A 97 25.40 -0.82 24.09
N GLY A 98 24.60 -1.36 23.22
CA GLY A 98 24.75 -1.21 21.77
C GLY A 98 23.68 -0.24 21.30
N ILE A 99 24.10 0.90 20.78
CA ILE A 99 23.24 1.83 20.06
C ILE A 99 22.84 1.11 18.76
N ASN A 100 21.58 0.66 18.68
CA ASN A 100 21.03 0.13 17.42
C ASN A 100 20.61 1.32 16.55
N ASP A 101 21.45 1.74 15.64
CA ASP A 101 21.20 2.84 14.71
C ASP A 101 20.15 2.53 13.63
N LEU A 102 19.62 1.31 13.57
CA LEU A 102 18.58 0.89 12.64
C LEU A 102 17.46 0.18 13.40
N ILE A 103 16.48 0.95 13.84
CA ILE A 103 15.23 0.39 14.37
C ILE A 103 14.36 -0.01 13.17
N ASP A 104 14.25 -1.30 12.91
CA ASP A 104 13.32 -1.82 11.91
C ASP A 104 11.89 -1.58 12.42
N CYS A 105 11.13 -0.80 11.65
CA CYS A 105 9.78 -0.40 12.01
C CYS A 105 8.83 -0.86 10.91
N SER A 106 7.78 -1.58 11.29
CA SER A 106 6.67 -1.92 10.41
C SER A 106 5.39 -1.24 10.87
N GLU A 107 4.43 -1.13 9.96
CA GLU A 107 3.11 -0.58 10.28
C GLU A 107 2.15 -1.72 10.64
N LEU A 108 1.38 -1.51 11.70
CA LEU A 108 0.33 -2.41 12.18
C LEU A 108 -1.02 -1.69 12.12
N ILE A 109 -1.98 -2.29 11.43
CA ILE A 109 -3.35 -1.77 11.37
C ILE A 109 -4.15 -2.42 12.49
N VAL A 110 -4.68 -1.61 13.40
CA VAL A 110 -5.40 -2.08 14.58
C VAL A 110 -6.80 -1.46 14.63
N ASP A 111 -7.80 -2.27 14.94
CA ASP A 111 -9.17 -1.80 15.18
C ASP A 111 -9.19 -0.88 16.42
N GLU A 112 -9.83 0.29 16.31
CA GLU A 112 -9.92 1.26 17.41
C GLU A 112 -10.62 0.70 18.65
N LYS A 113 -11.57 -0.20 18.47
CA LYS A 113 -12.26 -0.86 19.60
C LYS A 113 -11.30 -1.75 20.39
N LEU A 114 -10.36 -2.39 19.69
CA LEU A 114 -9.33 -3.20 20.34
C LEU A 114 -8.40 -2.33 21.18
N LEU A 115 -7.98 -1.18 20.65
CA LEU A 115 -7.16 -0.22 21.38
C LEU A 115 -7.89 0.31 22.64
N ASN A 116 -9.16 0.63 22.49
CA ASN A 116 -9.99 1.10 23.61
C ASN A 116 -10.15 0.01 24.67
N PHE A 117 -10.21 -1.27 24.29
CA PHE A 117 -10.25 -2.40 25.23
C PHE A 117 -8.96 -2.48 26.06
N PHE A 118 -7.82 -2.19 25.51
CA PHE A 118 -6.53 -2.12 26.21
C PHE A 118 -6.31 -0.82 26.99
N GLY A 119 -7.28 0.11 26.94
CA GLY A 119 -7.23 1.37 27.69
C GLY A 119 -6.25 2.39 27.15
N SER A 120 -5.71 2.20 25.97
CA SER A 120 -4.72 3.10 25.37
C SER A 120 -5.27 3.78 24.11
N LYS A 121 -5.19 5.11 24.06
CA LYS A 121 -5.49 5.90 22.86
C LYS A 121 -4.25 6.16 22.00
N GLU A 122 -3.08 6.13 22.60
CA GLU A 122 -1.80 6.29 21.95
C GLU A 122 -0.85 5.23 22.49
N CYS A 123 -0.52 4.26 21.65
CA CYS A 123 0.44 3.21 21.98
C CYS A 123 1.31 2.90 20.76
N GLU A 124 2.49 2.42 21.04
CA GLU A 124 3.40 1.84 20.06
C GLU A 124 3.60 0.38 20.46
N PHE A 125 3.83 -0.47 19.48
CA PHE A 125 4.07 -1.87 19.71
C PHE A 125 5.55 -2.20 19.55
N ILE A 126 6.03 -3.08 20.41
CA ILE A 126 7.41 -3.57 20.36
C ILE A 126 7.39 -5.10 20.36
N THR A 127 8.21 -5.71 19.52
CA THR A 127 8.44 -7.16 19.57
C THR A 127 9.55 -7.44 20.54
N CYS A 128 9.28 -8.28 21.54
CA CYS A 128 10.26 -8.69 22.55
C CYS A 128 10.98 -9.97 22.11
N TYR A 129 12.29 -9.94 22.12
CA TYR A 129 13.12 -11.09 21.80
C TYR A 129 14.02 -11.46 22.99
N GLY A 130 14.12 -12.75 23.25
CA GLY A 130 14.95 -13.32 24.31
C GLY A 130 14.17 -13.85 25.51
N GLU A 131 14.81 -14.74 26.27
CA GLU A 131 14.17 -15.48 27.38
C GLU A 131 14.30 -14.77 28.74
N SER A 132 14.97 -13.60 28.78
CA SER A 132 15.28 -12.90 30.07
C SER A 132 14.04 -12.43 30.84
N MET A 133 12.91 -12.32 30.19
CA MET A 133 11.63 -11.87 30.78
C MET A 133 10.64 -13.02 30.99
N GLU A 134 11.02 -14.26 30.72
CA GLU A 134 10.18 -15.42 31.00
C GLU A 134 10.00 -15.65 32.52
N PRO A 135 8.84 -16.11 32.96
CA PRO A 135 7.66 -16.55 32.19
C PRO A 135 6.67 -15.41 31.89
N LEU A 136 6.95 -14.17 32.26
CA LEU A 136 6.02 -13.04 32.12
C LEU A 136 5.84 -12.60 30.68
N ILE A 137 6.91 -12.48 29.94
CA ILE A 137 6.93 -12.12 28.53
C ILE A 137 7.72 -13.20 27.80
N LYS A 138 7.05 -13.91 26.89
CA LYS A 138 7.69 -14.97 26.09
C LYS A 138 8.44 -14.37 24.92
N ASP A 139 9.44 -15.10 24.46
CA ASP A 139 10.15 -14.75 23.22
C ASP A 139 9.16 -14.62 22.06
N GLY A 140 9.34 -13.54 21.24
CA GLY A 140 8.45 -13.20 20.14
C GLY A 140 7.12 -12.53 20.52
N SER A 141 6.88 -12.22 21.81
CA SER A 141 5.69 -11.50 22.25
C SER A 141 5.68 -10.08 21.71
N ILE A 142 4.47 -9.57 21.45
CA ILE A 142 4.22 -8.17 21.13
C ILE A 142 3.68 -7.48 22.38
N CYS A 143 4.34 -6.41 22.80
CA CYS A 143 4.00 -5.62 23.97
C CYS A 143 3.67 -4.18 23.55
#